data_782d4194feaef22077fba91c9b703811
#
_entry.id   782d4194feaef22077fba91c9b703811
#
_cell.length_a   1.000
_cell.length_b   1.000
_cell.length_c   1.000
_cell.angle_alpha   90.00
_cell.angle_beta   90.00
_cell.angle_gamma   90.00
#
_symmetry.space_group_name_H-M   'P 1'
#
loop_
_entity.id
_entity.type
_entity.pdbx_description
1 polymer ?
#
loop_
_entity_poly.entity_id
_entity_poly.type
_entity_poly.pdbx_seq_one_letter_code
_entity_poly.pdbx_strand_id
1 'polypeptide(L)'
;LEKKIDTTKITKEQKEAFSGFVAELYYKTVAESIKKFDPNHLFIGSRLHAAAKNNPFVLTAAEIYCDIISINYYGNWELSSKHSQQWASLKKPFIITEFYTKAVDSKMDNITGAGWLVKTQDERGIHYQNFCLSLLQNPNCVGWHWFRYQDNDPNDPSADPSNKDANKGIVNTFYEVYNPLLSRMKSLNENVYQLIKYIDKK
;
A
#
# COMPACT_ATOMS: atom_id res chain seq x y z
N LEU A 1 31.45 -27.88 14.26
CA LEU A 1 30.58 -27.55 15.43
C LEU A 1 29.71 -26.34 15.04
N GLU A 2 28.48 -26.62 14.59
CA GLU A 2 27.46 -25.58 14.40
C GLU A 2 27.14 -24.98 15.78
N LYS A 3 27.53 -23.73 15.98
CA LYS A 3 27.09 -22.97 17.17
C LYS A 3 25.61 -22.68 17.00
N LYS A 4 24.74 -23.34 17.77
CA LYS A 4 23.33 -22.97 17.87
C LYS A 4 23.24 -21.53 18.37
N ILE A 5 22.64 -20.68 17.55
CA ILE A 5 22.37 -19.29 17.92
C ILE A 5 21.23 -19.27 18.97
N ASP A 6 21.48 -18.65 20.10
CA ASP A 6 20.44 -18.42 21.11
C ASP A 6 19.53 -17.27 20.65
N THR A 7 18.41 -17.61 20.03
CA THR A 7 17.46 -16.65 19.47
C THR A 7 16.79 -15.77 20.52
N THR A 8 16.83 -16.14 21.79
CA THR A 8 16.23 -15.35 22.88
C THR A 8 17.04 -14.10 23.19
N LYS A 9 18.32 -14.08 22.85
CA LYS A 9 19.25 -12.97 23.07
C LYS A 9 19.31 -11.98 21.88
N ILE A 10 18.60 -12.26 20.79
CA ILE A 10 18.60 -11.38 19.61
C ILE A 10 17.69 -10.18 19.88
N THR A 11 18.24 -8.98 19.83
CA THR A 11 17.49 -7.74 20.01
C THR A 11 16.56 -7.44 18.82
N LYS A 12 15.60 -6.54 19.04
CA LYS A 12 14.70 -6.08 17.95
C LYS A 12 15.51 -5.45 16.81
N GLU A 13 16.47 -4.60 17.14
CA GLU A 13 17.32 -3.92 16.16
C GLU A 13 18.14 -4.92 15.33
N GLN A 14 18.70 -5.95 15.95
CA GLN A 14 19.41 -7.01 15.23
C GLN A 14 18.49 -7.78 14.28
N LYS A 15 17.24 -8.04 14.66
CA LYS A 15 16.24 -8.66 13.78
C LYS A 15 15.88 -7.75 12.60
N GLU A 16 15.71 -6.46 12.86
CA GLU A 16 15.43 -5.46 11.83
C GLU A 16 16.60 -5.30 10.86
N ALA A 17 17.83 -5.23 11.36
CA ALA A 17 19.04 -5.16 10.54
C ALA A 17 19.24 -6.42 9.69
N PHE A 18 18.99 -7.61 10.25
CA PHE A 18 19.04 -8.86 9.49
C PHE A 18 17.99 -8.88 8.37
N SER A 19 16.77 -8.41 8.64
CA SER A 19 15.74 -8.26 7.60
C SER A 19 16.17 -7.29 6.51
N GLY A 20 16.88 -6.22 6.86
CA GLY A 20 17.49 -5.30 5.90
C GLY A 20 18.53 -5.95 5.02
N PHE A 21 19.41 -6.74 5.60
CA PHE A 21 20.42 -7.51 4.85
C PHE A 21 19.77 -8.48 3.84
N VAL A 22 18.73 -9.21 4.26
CA VAL A 22 17.98 -10.09 3.36
C VAL A 22 17.30 -9.30 2.25
N ALA A 23 16.70 -8.15 2.58
CA ALA A 23 16.07 -7.26 1.60
C ALA A 23 17.08 -6.71 0.60
N GLU A 24 18.27 -6.31 1.05
CA GLU A 24 19.36 -5.84 0.19
C GLU A 24 19.77 -6.91 -0.81
N LEU A 25 20.05 -8.12 -0.35
CA LEU A 25 20.41 -9.23 -1.21
C LEU A 25 19.31 -9.53 -2.24
N TYR A 26 18.04 -9.53 -1.80
CA TYR A 26 16.89 -9.76 -2.66
C TYR A 26 16.76 -8.68 -3.73
N TYR A 27 16.69 -7.41 -3.32
CA TYR A 27 16.50 -6.29 -4.25
C TYR A 27 17.65 -6.15 -5.23
N LYS A 28 18.89 -6.31 -4.77
CA LYS A 28 20.08 -6.32 -5.64
C LYS A 28 19.96 -7.39 -6.71
N THR A 29 19.74 -8.63 -6.30
CA THR A 29 19.67 -9.76 -7.24
C THR A 29 18.55 -9.58 -8.27
N VAL A 30 17.37 -9.15 -7.82
CA VAL A 30 16.21 -8.97 -8.71
C VAL A 30 16.42 -7.78 -9.65
N ALA A 31 16.86 -6.62 -9.13
CA ALA A 31 17.10 -5.43 -9.93
C ALA A 31 18.16 -5.68 -11.01
N GLU A 32 19.30 -6.27 -10.64
CA GLU A 32 20.38 -6.59 -11.60
C GLU A 32 19.89 -7.58 -12.67
N SER A 33 19.08 -8.59 -12.27
CA SER A 33 18.54 -9.57 -13.21
C SER A 33 17.54 -8.95 -14.18
N ILE A 34 16.62 -8.11 -13.68
CA ILE A 34 15.64 -7.43 -14.53
C ILE A 34 16.34 -6.46 -15.48
N LYS A 35 17.20 -5.58 -14.97
CA LYS A 35 17.87 -4.55 -15.76
C LYS A 35 18.78 -5.10 -16.86
N LYS A 36 19.26 -6.33 -16.71
CA LYS A 36 20.01 -7.03 -17.75
C LYS A 36 19.19 -7.28 -19.02
N PHE A 37 17.88 -7.54 -18.89
CA PHE A 37 16.98 -7.86 -20.00
C PHE A 37 16.04 -6.72 -20.34
N ASP A 38 15.73 -5.88 -19.35
CA ASP A 38 14.79 -4.77 -19.48
C ASP A 38 15.33 -3.53 -18.74
N PRO A 39 16.24 -2.79 -19.36
CA PRO A 39 16.83 -1.60 -18.76
C PRO A 39 15.89 -0.39 -18.74
N ASN A 40 14.79 -0.42 -19.50
CA ASN A 40 13.95 0.75 -19.74
C ASN A 40 12.75 0.86 -18.80
N HIS A 41 12.23 -0.26 -18.26
CA HIS A 41 11.11 -0.22 -17.35
C HIS A 41 11.56 0.02 -15.90
N LEU A 42 10.71 0.69 -15.13
CA LEU A 42 10.96 0.96 -13.71
C LEU A 42 10.79 -0.31 -12.88
N PHE A 43 11.75 -0.56 -11.99
CA PHE A 43 11.64 -1.60 -10.99
C PHE A 43 11.06 -1.00 -9.71
N ILE A 44 9.84 -1.40 -9.36
CA ILE A 44 9.12 -0.86 -8.18
C ILE A 44 9.23 -1.75 -6.94
N GLY A 45 10.08 -2.75 -6.98
CA GLY A 45 10.38 -3.65 -5.85
C GLY A 45 9.20 -4.52 -5.42
N SER A 46 9.20 -4.86 -4.15
CA SER A 46 8.11 -5.60 -3.48
C SER A 46 7.18 -4.64 -2.76
N ARG A 47 5.89 -4.94 -2.74
CA ARG A 47 4.88 -4.15 -2.00
C ARG A 47 5.09 -4.32 -0.50
N LEU A 48 5.78 -3.36 0.13
CA LEU A 48 6.11 -3.40 1.56
C LEU A 48 4.85 -3.33 2.42
N HIS A 49 4.68 -4.31 3.28
CA HIS A 49 3.51 -4.45 4.15
C HIS A 49 3.91 -4.67 5.61
N ALA A 50 2.96 -4.50 6.54
CA ALA A 50 3.12 -4.76 7.98
C ALA A 50 4.41 -4.16 8.55
N ALA A 51 5.29 -4.96 9.15
CA ALA A 51 6.54 -4.51 9.75
C ALA A 51 7.56 -4.01 8.72
N ALA A 52 7.57 -4.58 7.50
CA ALA A 52 8.55 -4.26 6.48
C ALA A 52 8.52 -2.78 6.05
N LYS A 53 7.30 -2.19 5.92
CA LYS A 53 7.14 -0.77 5.56
C LYS A 53 7.62 0.21 6.64
N ASN A 54 7.86 -0.29 7.86
CA ASN A 54 8.32 0.49 9.01
C ASN A 54 9.80 0.24 9.34
N ASN A 55 10.42 -0.78 8.72
CA ASN A 55 11.79 -1.16 9.00
C ASN A 55 12.76 -0.26 8.20
N PRO A 56 13.57 0.58 8.86
CA PRO A 56 14.46 1.53 8.19
C PRO A 56 15.51 0.82 7.32
N PHE A 57 16.01 -0.34 7.72
CA PHE A 57 16.99 -1.10 6.97
C PHE A 57 16.40 -1.68 5.67
N VAL A 58 15.15 -2.13 5.71
CA VAL A 58 14.43 -2.61 4.51
C VAL A 58 14.13 -1.46 3.56
N LEU A 59 13.71 -0.30 4.10
CA LEU A 59 13.49 0.91 3.30
C LEU A 59 14.80 1.39 2.64
N THR A 60 15.91 1.38 3.37
CA THR A 60 17.23 1.74 2.81
C THR A 60 17.63 0.79 1.67
N ALA A 61 17.42 -0.52 1.83
CA ALA A 61 17.67 -1.47 0.75
C ALA A 61 16.79 -1.20 -0.48
N ALA A 62 15.52 -0.90 -0.29
CA ALA A 62 14.62 -0.51 -1.38
C ALA A 62 15.06 0.79 -2.06
N GLU A 63 15.51 1.80 -1.32
CA GLU A 63 16.04 3.06 -1.87
C GLU A 63 17.26 2.86 -2.79
N ILE A 64 18.11 1.87 -2.49
CA ILE A 64 19.32 1.61 -3.28
C ILE A 64 18.96 0.97 -4.63
N TYR A 65 18.07 0.01 -4.65
CA TYR A 65 17.86 -0.87 -5.80
C TYR A 65 16.54 -0.67 -6.54
N CYS A 66 15.53 -0.06 -5.94
CA CYS A 66 14.26 0.24 -6.61
C CYS A 66 14.28 1.62 -7.24
N ASP A 67 13.55 1.79 -8.34
CA ASP A 67 13.29 3.10 -8.94
C ASP A 67 12.17 3.84 -8.20
N ILE A 68 11.16 3.10 -7.74
CA ILE A 68 10.04 3.57 -6.91
C ILE A 68 9.82 2.55 -5.79
N ILE A 69 9.53 3.01 -4.59
CA ILE A 69 9.23 2.15 -3.45
C ILE A 69 7.73 1.91 -3.39
N SER A 70 7.29 0.66 -3.45
CA SER A 70 5.86 0.31 -3.37
C SER A 70 5.47 -0.13 -1.97
N ILE A 71 4.35 0.40 -1.47
CA ILE A 71 3.90 0.24 -0.09
C ILE A 71 2.41 -0.12 -0.07
N ASN A 72 2.06 -1.19 0.66
CA ASN A 72 0.68 -1.48 1.02
C ASN A 72 0.35 -0.85 2.37
N TYR A 73 -0.66 0.00 2.41
CA TYR A 73 -1.01 0.74 3.62
C TYR A 73 -2.47 0.51 4.02
N TYR A 74 -2.65 -0.20 5.11
CA TYR A 74 -3.95 -0.42 5.75
C TYR A 74 -3.91 0.26 7.12
N GLY A 75 -4.17 1.54 7.14
CA GLY A 75 -4.10 2.37 8.33
C GLY A 75 -5.37 3.21 8.50
N ASN A 76 -5.22 4.32 9.16
CA ASN A 76 -6.29 5.24 9.50
C ASN A 76 -6.86 5.99 8.27
N TRP A 77 -7.78 6.91 8.52
CA TRP A 77 -8.41 7.77 7.51
C TRP A 77 -7.43 8.65 6.74
N GLU A 78 -6.27 8.88 7.30
CA GLU A 78 -5.20 9.67 6.71
C GLU A 78 -3.85 8.99 6.95
N LEU A 79 -2.85 9.45 6.24
CA LEU A 79 -1.48 9.03 6.49
C LEU A 79 -1.04 9.54 7.87
N SER A 80 -0.63 8.63 8.76
CA SER A 80 -0.16 9.04 10.08
C SER A 80 1.08 9.94 9.97
N SER A 81 1.21 10.90 10.89
CA SER A 81 2.36 11.82 10.93
C SER A 81 3.70 11.08 10.93
N LYS A 82 3.78 9.92 11.60
CA LYS A 82 4.98 9.07 11.60
C LYS A 82 5.33 8.58 10.19
N HIS A 83 4.36 8.03 9.47
CA HIS A 83 4.58 7.52 8.11
C HIS A 83 4.83 8.67 7.14
N SER A 84 4.10 9.77 7.27
CA SER A 84 4.30 10.95 6.45
C SER A 84 5.75 11.47 6.56
N GLN A 85 6.28 11.64 7.77
CA GLN A 85 7.65 12.06 7.99
C GLN A 85 8.67 11.04 7.48
N GLN A 86 8.47 9.75 7.80
CA GLN A 86 9.37 8.68 7.38
C GLN A 86 9.46 8.60 5.85
N TRP A 87 8.32 8.67 5.16
CA TRP A 87 8.32 8.53 3.70
C TRP A 87 8.67 9.83 2.97
N ALA A 88 8.46 10.99 3.59
CA ALA A 88 8.99 12.26 3.08
C ALA A 88 10.53 12.33 3.14
N SER A 89 11.17 11.58 4.04
CA SER A 89 12.63 11.50 4.14
C SER A 89 13.28 10.50 3.16
N LEU A 90 12.49 9.72 2.43
CA LEU A 90 13.01 8.79 1.43
C LEU A 90 13.69 9.55 0.29
N LYS A 91 14.77 9.00 -0.23
CA LYS A 91 15.50 9.54 -1.39
C LYS A 91 14.91 9.12 -2.73
N LYS A 92 13.95 8.22 -2.72
CA LYS A 92 13.21 7.73 -3.88
C LYS A 92 11.72 8.05 -3.74
N PRO A 93 11.03 8.24 -4.86
CA PRO A 93 9.58 8.33 -4.83
C PRO A 93 8.96 7.02 -4.32
N PHE A 94 7.75 7.13 -3.76
CA PHE A 94 6.97 5.96 -3.37
C PHE A 94 5.57 5.99 -3.96
N ILE A 95 4.98 4.81 -4.09
CA ILE A 95 3.60 4.61 -4.51
C ILE A 95 2.87 3.75 -3.48
N ILE A 96 1.63 4.12 -3.14
CA ILE A 96 0.76 3.24 -2.36
C ILE A 96 0.11 2.25 -3.31
N THR A 97 0.45 0.98 -3.16
CA THR A 97 0.01 -0.08 -4.07
C THR A 97 -1.23 -0.82 -3.61
N GLU A 98 -1.61 -0.66 -2.34
CA GLU A 98 -2.88 -1.18 -1.81
C GLU A 98 -3.37 -0.35 -0.64
N PHE A 99 -4.65 0.01 -0.68
CA PHE A 99 -5.48 0.45 0.45
C PHE A 99 -6.96 0.30 0.07
N TYR A 100 -7.83 0.13 1.05
CA TYR A 100 -9.28 0.12 0.88
C TYR A 100 -10.00 0.24 2.22
N THR A 101 -11.31 0.50 2.14
CA THR A 101 -12.27 0.37 3.24
C THR A 101 -13.39 -0.57 2.84
N LYS A 102 -14.05 -1.17 3.84
CA LYS A 102 -15.21 -2.03 3.72
C LYS A 102 -16.46 -1.26 4.13
N ALA A 103 -17.64 -1.58 3.59
CA ALA A 103 -18.88 -0.96 4.02
C ALA A 103 -19.95 -1.98 4.42
N VAL A 104 -20.70 -1.65 5.48
CA VAL A 104 -21.77 -2.48 6.02
C VAL A 104 -22.92 -2.63 5.02
N ASP A 105 -23.25 -1.57 4.27
CA ASP A 105 -24.32 -1.56 3.28
C ASP A 105 -24.04 -2.42 2.04
N SER A 106 -22.84 -2.96 1.90
CA SER A 106 -22.50 -3.93 0.85
C SER A 106 -23.22 -5.27 1.00
N LYS A 107 -23.71 -5.57 2.20
CA LYS A 107 -24.30 -6.87 2.59
C LYS A 107 -23.29 -8.04 2.57
N MET A 108 -22.01 -7.77 2.45
CA MET A 108 -20.94 -8.75 2.68
C MET A 108 -20.65 -8.85 4.18
N ASP A 109 -20.19 -10.02 4.65
CA ASP A 109 -19.93 -10.24 6.08
C ASP A 109 -18.80 -9.35 6.63
N ASN A 110 -17.82 -9.01 5.80
CA ASN A 110 -16.72 -8.10 6.15
C ASN A 110 -15.90 -8.54 7.38
N ILE A 111 -15.88 -9.84 7.70
CA ILE A 111 -15.13 -10.41 8.84
C ILE A 111 -13.64 -10.36 8.56
N THR A 112 -13.24 -10.75 7.34
CA THR A 112 -11.85 -10.76 6.91
C THR A 112 -11.45 -9.45 6.23
N GLY A 113 -10.15 -9.32 5.92
CA GLY A 113 -9.63 -8.16 5.21
C GLY A 113 -9.19 -7.00 6.10
N ALA A 114 -8.08 -6.39 5.71
CA ALA A 114 -7.38 -5.37 6.50
C ALA A 114 -8.00 -3.96 6.44
N GLY A 115 -8.89 -3.70 5.48
CA GLY A 115 -9.55 -2.40 5.33
C GLY A 115 -10.50 -2.08 6.48
N TRP A 116 -10.61 -0.81 6.84
CA TRP A 116 -11.56 -0.32 7.85
C TRP A 116 -13.00 -0.60 7.45
N LEU A 117 -13.84 -0.81 8.44
CA LEU A 117 -15.27 -0.94 8.24
C LEU A 117 -15.95 0.42 8.46
N VAL A 118 -16.63 0.92 7.44
CA VAL A 118 -17.47 2.11 7.46
C VAL A 118 -18.93 1.72 7.25
N LYS A 119 -19.86 2.66 7.39
CA LYS A 119 -21.29 2.35 7.29
C LYS A 119 -21.77 2.20 5.85
N THR A 120 -21.29 3.07 4.95
CA THR A 120 -21.86 3.21 3.60
C THR A 120 -20.79 3.25 2.51
N GLN A 121 -21.21 3.00 1.27
CA GLN A 121 -20.36 3.18 0.08
C GLN A 121 -19.93 4.64 -0.11
N ASP A 122 -20.72 5.61 0.34
CA ASP A 122 -20.35 7.02 0.32
C ASP A 122 -19.19 7.30 1.30
N GLU A 123 -19.23 6.73 2.49
CA GLU A 123 -18.14 6.84 3.46
C GLU A 123 -16.84 6.16 2.96
N ARG A 124 -16.92 5.09 2.15
CA ARG A 124 -15.76 4.53 1.45
C ARG A 124 -15.14 5.58 0.51
N GLY A 125 -15.97 6.30 -0.20
CA GLY A 125 -15.53 7.38 -1.09
C GLY A 125 -14.93 8.56 -0.33
N ILE A 126 -15.51 8.94 0.83
CA ILE A 126 -14.95 9.97 1.72
C ILE A 126 -13.57 9.54 2.23
N HIS A 127 -13.43 8.28 2.66
CA HIS A 127 -12.14 7.73 3.07
C HIS A 127 -11.11 7.83 1.93
N TYR A 128 -11.50 7.42 0.71
CA TYR A 128 -10.63 7.52 -0.46
C TYR A 128 -10.11 8.94 -0.66
N GLN A 129 -11.02 9.92 -0.68
CA GLN A 129 -10.65 11.32 -0.88
C GLN A 129 -9.73 11.83 0.23
N ASN A 130 -10.08 11.58 1.48
CA ASN A 130 -9.29 12.04 2.63
C ASN A 130 -7.88 11.43 2.65
N PHE A 131 -7.78 10.13 2.45
CA PHE A 131 -6.49 9.44 2.41
C PHE A 131 -5.63 9.92 1.24
N CYS A 132 -6.18 10.02 0.04
CA CYS A 132 -5.44 10.50 -1.13
C CYS A 132 -5.00 11.97 -0.99
N LEU A 133 -5.83 12.83 -0.39
CA LEU A 133 -5.44 14.23 -0.08
C LEU A 133 -4.25 14.27 0.89
N SER A 134 -4.21 13.37 1.88
CA SER A 134 -3.05 13.28 2.78
C SER A 134 -1.78 12.78 2.07
N LEU A 135 -1.92 11.91 1.08
CA LEU A 135 -0.80 11.47 0.25
C LEU A 135 -0.27 12.58 -0.65
N LEU A 136 -1.15 13.41 -1.23
CA LEU A 136 -0.75 14.56 -2.06
C LEU A 136 0.09 15.61 -1.30
N GLN A 137 -0.01 15.64 0.03
CA GLN A 137 0.84 16.51 0.86
C GLN A 137 2.27 15.99 1.02
N ASN A 138 2.55 14.76 0.57
CA ASN A 138 3.88 14.19 0.64
C ASN A 138 4.58 14.32 -0.72
N PRO A 139 5.67 15.09 -0.82
CA PRO A 139 6.32 15.40 -2.10
C PRO A 139 6.92 14.16 -2.80
N ASN A 140 7.16 13.08 -2.05
CA ASN A 140 7.72 11.84 -2.61
C ASN A 140 6.63 10.85 -3.07
N CYS A 141 5.35 11.12 -2.81
CA CYS A 141 4.26 10.27 -3.28
C CYS A 141 3.97 10.52 -4.77
N VAL A 142 4.10 9.48 -5.60
CA VAL A 142 3.86 9.58 -7.05
C VAL A 142 2.56 8.94 -7.49
N GLY A 143 1.80 8.33 -6.57
CA GLY A 143 0.49 7.76 -6.90
C GLY A 143 -0.02 6.75 -5.89
N TRP A 144 -1.17 6.20 -6.22
CA TRP A 144 -1.83 5.19 -5.39
C TRP A 144 -2.73 4.28 -6.21
N HIS A 145 -2.92 3.04 -5.72
CA HIS A 145 -3.86 2.06 -6.25
C HIS A 145 -4.84 1.63 -5.16
N TRP A 146 -6.13 1.66 -5.48
CA TRP A 146 -7.16 1.05 -4.66
C TRP A 146 -7.13 -0.47 -4.78
N PHE A 147 -7.25 -1.19 -3.68
CA PHE A 147 -7.37 -2.64 -3.67
C PHE A 147 -8.82 -3.02 -3.35
N ARG A 148 -9.64 -3.49 -4.33
CA ARG A 148 -9.25 -3.84 -5.69
C ARG A 148 -10.41 -3.46 -6.65
N TYR A 149 -10.37 -3.93 -7.89
CA TYR A 149 -11.41 -3.64 -8.88
C TYR A 149 -12.76 -4.26 -8.50
N GLN A 150 -12.79 -5.58 -8.19
CA GLN A 150 -14.01 -6.35 -7.91
C GLN A 150 -13.96 -7.01 -6.54
N ASP A 151 -15.11 -7.14 -5.87
CA ASP A 151 -15.25 -7.97 -4.66
C ASP A 151 -15.00 -9.44 -5.00
N ASN A 152 -14.46 -10.20 -4.04
CA ASN A 152 -14.45 -11.65 -4.17
C ASN A 152 -15.86 -12.23 -3.99
N ASP A 153 -16.12 -13.35 -4.63
CA ASP A 153 -17.21 -14.23 -4.21
C ASP A 153 -16.75 -14.99 -2.94
N PRO A 154 -17.40 -14.80 -1.80
CA PRO A 154 -17.01 -15.48 -0.56
C PRO A 154 -17.21 -17.01 -0.63
N ASN A 155 -18.00 -17.50 -1.60
CA ASN A 155 -18.22 -18.92 -1.82
C ASN A 155 -17.19 -19.55 -2.78
N ASP A 156 -16.37 -18.73 -3.45
CA ASP A 156 -15.28 -19.23 -4.30
C ASP A 156 -14.16 -19.82 -3.43
N PRO A 157 -13.89 -21.13 -3.52
CA PRO A 157 -12.83 -21.77 -2.75
C PRO A 157 -11.42 -21.30 -3.12
N SER A 158 -11.26 -20.67 -4.27
CA SER A 158 -9.98 -20.08 -4.72
C SER A 158 -9.78 -18.64 -4.22
N ALA A 159 -10.80 -18.02 -3.62
CA ALA A 159 -10.68 -16.67 -3.06
C ALA A 159 -9.66 -16.64 -1.90
N ASP A 160 -8.83 -15.62 -1.87
CA ASP A 160 -7.84 -15.42 -0.80
C ASP A 160 -8.53 -15.39 0.58
N PRO A 161 -8.26 -16.37 1.46
CA PRO A 161 -8.94 -16.49 2.74
C PRO A 161 -8.71 -15.30 3.66
N SER A 162 -7.65 -14.53 3.46
CA SER A 162 -7.36 -13.33 4.26
C SER A 162 -8.30 -12.16 4.01
N ASN A 163 -9.07 -12.20 2.92
CA ASN A 163 -9.96 -11.10 2.52
C ASN A 163 -11.15 -11.55 1.65
N LYS A 164 -11.58 -12.82 1.78
CA LYS A 164 -12.57 -13.42 0.88
C LYS A 164 -13.95 -12.78 0.93
N ASP A 165 -14.38 -12.33 2.09
CA ASP A 165 -15.71 -11.75 2.38
C ASP A 165 -15.65 -10.21 2.55
N ALA A 166 -14.55 -9.60 2.19
CA ALA A 166 -14.36 -8.16 2.34
C ALA A 166 -14.90 -7.37 1.14
N ASN A 167 -15.77 -6.39 1.42
CA ASN A 167 -16.19 -5.38 0.43
C ASN A 167 -15.04 -4.43 0.13
N LYS A 168 -14.29 -4.73 -0.89
CA LYS A 168 -13.08 -4.01 -1.31
C LYS A 168 -13.15 -3.53 -2.77
N GLY A 169 -14.05 -4.11 -3.55
CA GLY A 169 -14.23 -3.78 -4.96
C GLY A 169 -14.74 -2.36 -5.21
N ILE A 170 -14.47 -1.85 -6.41
CA ILE A 170 -15.18 -0.72 -7.00
C ILE A 170 -16.50 -1.21 -7.59
N VAL A 171 -16.53 -2.49 -7.97
CA VAL A 171 -17.72 -3.22 -8.38
C VAL A 171 -17.93 -4.43 -7.49
N ASN A 172 -19.20 -4.88 -7.40
CA ASN A 172 -19.54 -6.12 -6.71
C ASN A 172 -19.24 -7.37 -7.55
N THR A 173 -19.59 -8.54 -7.05
CA THR A 173 -19.39 -9.84 -7.74
C THR A 173 -20.18 -9.97 -9.04
N PHE A 174 -21.21 -9.15 -9.26
CA PHE A 174 -22.02 -9.09 -10.48
C PHE A 174 -21.60 -7.96 -11.44
N TYR A 175 -20.44 -7.33 -11.19
CA TYR A 175 -19.94 -6.16 -11.95
C TYR A 175 -20.82 -4.90 -11.82
N GLU A 176 -21.71 -4.84 -10.84
CA GLU A 176 -22.47 -3.64 -10.55
C GLU A 176 -21.59 -2.64 -9.79
N VAL A 177 -21.60 -1.40 -10.23
CA VAL A 177 -20.74 -0.34 -9.70
C VAL A 177 -21.25 0.20 -8.38
N TYR A 178 -20.38 0.35 -7.40
CA TYR A 178 -20.64 1.14 -6.20
C TYR A 178 -20.55 2.63 -6.52
N ASN A 179 -21.62 3.18 -7.11
CA ASN A 179 -21.66 4.55 -7.64
C ASN A 179 -21.21 5.63 -6.64
N PRO A 180 -21.60 5.64 -5.35
CA PRO A 180 -21.13 6.64 -4.41
C PRO A 180 -19.61 6.65 -4.26
N LEU A 181 -18.98 5.46 -4.15
CA LEU A 181 -17.53 5.31 -4.12
C LEU A 181 -16.89 5.81 -5.40
N LEU A 182 -17.34 5.32 -6.57
CA LEU A 182 -16.74 5.66 -7.85
C LEU A 182 -16.85 7.15 -8.18
N SER A 183 -17.98 7.78 -7.86
CA SER A 183 -18.17 9.22 -8.09
C SER A 183 -17.16 10.06 -7.32
N ARG A 184 -16.90 9.73 -6.06
CA ARG A 184 -15.89 10.42 -5.25
C ARG A 184 -14.47 10.16 -5.74
N MET A 185 -14.15 8.94 -6.15
CA MET A 185 -12.86 8.61 -6.77
C MET A 185 -12.63 9.43 -8.02
N LYS A 186 -13.60 9.49 -8.93
CA LYS A 186 -13.51 10.29 -10.16
C LYS A 186 -13.31 11.77 -9.85
N SER A 187 -14.13 12.33 -8.97
CA SER A 187 -14.06 13.75 -8.58
C SER A 187 -12.67 14.14 -8.09
N LEU A 188 -12.01 13.31 -7.28
CA LEU A 188 -10.65 13.60 -6.84
C LEU A 188 -9.63 13.39 -7.98
N ASN A 189 -9.71 12.27 -8.69
CA ASN A 189 -8.71 11.91 -9.69
C ASN A 189 -8.68 12.87 -10.89
N GLU A 190 -9.82 13.40 -11.30
CA GLU A 190 -9.93 14.41 -12.36
C GLU A 190 -9.31 15.76 -11.97
N ASN A 191 -9.20 16.02 -10.67
CA ASN A 191 -8.67 17.28 -10.14
C ASN A 191 -7.26 17.15 -9.53
N VAL A 192 -6.63 15.98 -9.57
CA VAL A 192 -5.37 15.70 -8.87
C VAL A 192 -4.26 16.69 -9.21
N TYR A 193 -4.07 17.01 -10.48
CA TYR A 193 -3.01 17.96 -10.90
C TYR A 193 -3.29 19.40 -10.51
N GLN A 194 -4.56 19.79 -10.38
CA GLN A 194 -4.93 21.10 -9.87
C GLN A 194 -4.68 21.19 -8.36
N LEU A 195 -4.98 20.10 -7.64
CA LEU A 195 -4.70 19.98 -6.20
C LEU A 195 -3.20 20.04 -5.90
N ILE A 196 -2.38 19.33 -6.67
CA ILE A 196 -0.91 19.41 -6.55
C ILE A 196 -0.43 20.85 -6.74
N LYS A 197 -0.85 21.53 -7.81
CA LYS A 197 -0.48 22.92 -8.06
C LYS A 197 -0.90 23.87 -6.93
N TYR A 198 -1.98 23.57 -6.23
CA TYR A 198 -2.43 24.36 -5.08
C TYR A 198 -1.58 24.08 -3.84
N ILE A 199 -1.24 22.82 -3.59
CA ILE A 199 -0.43 22.37 -2.45
C ILE A 199 1.00 22.92 -2.58
N ASP A 200 1.60 22.83 -3.76
CA ASP A 200 2.98 23.27 -4.03
C ASP A 200 3.18 24.80 -3.93
N LYS A 201 2.09 25.56 -3.91
CA LYS A 201 2.13 27.03 -3.74
C LYS A 201 2.12 27.50 -2.28
N LYS A 202 1.92 26.58 -1.34
CA LYS A 202 1.93 26.85 0.11
C LYS A 202 3.28 26.56 0.72
#